data_a119db429290d3b7def030fb46a9e05a
#
_entry.id   a119db429290d3b7def030fb46a9e05a
#
_cell.length_a   1.000
_cell.length_b   1.000
_cell.length_c   1.000
_cell.angle_alpha   90.00
_cell.angle_beta   90.00
_cell.angle_gamma   90.00
#
_symmetry.space_group_name_H-M   'P 1'
#
loop_
_entity.id
_entity.type
_entity.pdbx_description
1 polymer ?
#
loop_
_entity_poly.entity_id
_entity_poly.type
_entity_poly.pdbx_seq_one_letter_code
_entity_poly.pdbx_strand_id
1 'polypeptide(L)'
;MSLKVSRPVERNNYFVQTDDTMFQQEPFADSLPTPPKIEDIRIRYERQTLRRLPRTGAIMFLVRTYLTPMTDLQHEKDNLYALRAAIEAWPDAMAKYKARHVWEEPFGDWCREILGDYVPEGAEE
;
A
#
# COMPACT_ATOMS: atom_id res chain seq x y z
N MET A 1 -24.18 -1.40 3.15
CA MET A 1 -23.76 -0.01 2.92
C MET A 1 -24.75 0.68 2.01
N SER A 2 -25.25 1.84 2.43
CA SER A 2 -26.21 2.62 1.63
C SER A 2 -25.46 3.64 0.79
N LEU A 3 -25.64 3.59 -0.53
CA LEU A 3 -24.98 4.48 -1.48
C LEU A 3 -25.99 5.43 -2.09
N LYS A 4 -25.77 6.73 -1.92
CA LYS A 4 -26.67 7.77 -2.44
C LYS A 4 -26.08 8.41 -3.69
N VAL A 5 -26.98 8.83 -4.62
CA VAL A 5 -26.57 9.49 -5.86
C VAL A 5 -25.74 10.74 -5.61
N SER A 6 -26.12 11.56 -4.63
CA SER A 6 -25.46 12.83 -4.33
C SER A 6 -24.19 12.70 -3.49
N ARG A 7 -23.88 11.51 -2.99
CA ARG A 7 -22.74 11.30 -2.10
C ARG A 7 -21.95 10.09 -2.53
N PRO A 8 -21.00 10.26 -3.45
CA PRO A 8 -20.09 9.16 -3.78
C PRO A 8 -19.28 8.76 -2.55
N VAL A 9 -19.05 7.47 -2.43
CA VAL A 9 -18.20 6.90 -1.36
C VAL A 9 -16.80 6.73 -1.93
N GLU A 10 -15.83 7.28 -1.22
CA GLU A 10 -14.42 7.16 -1.58
C GLU A 10 -13.71 6.34 -0.51
N ARG A 11 -12.83 5.45 -0.94
CA ARG A 11 -11.95 4.73 -0.04
C ARG A 11 -10.59 4.55 -0.69
N ASN A 12 -9.60 4.36 0.14
CA ASN A 12 -8.22 4.21 -0.27
C ASN A 12 -7.70 2.87 0.19
N ASN A 13 -6.84 2.29 -0.64
CA ASN A 13 -6.15 1.06 -0.28
C ASN A 13 -4.72 1.14 -0.78
N TYR A 14 -3.83 0.35 -0.17
CA TYR A 14 -2.45 0.32 -0.60
C TYR A 14 -1.91 -1.10 -0.51
N PHE A 15 -0.96 -1.38 -1.38
CA PHE A 15 -0.23 -2.64 -1.43
C PHE A 15 1.24 -2.34 -1.65
N VAL A 16 2.08 -3.30 -1.29
CA VAL A 16 3.49 -3.25 -1.62
C VAL A 16 3.73 -4.33 -2.66
N GLN A 17 4.37 -3.98 -3.76
CA GLN A 17 4.66 -4.93 -4.83
C GLN A 17 6.12 -4.86 -5.26
N THR A 18 6.59 -5.93 -5.91
CA THR A 18 8.00 -6.08 -6.25
C THR A 18 8.27 -5.96 -7.75
N ASP A 19 7.28 -5.47 -8.49
CA ASP A 19 7.41 -5.21 -9.93
C ASP A 19 6.70 -3.89 -10.26
N ASP A 20 6.68 -3.52 -11.54
CA ASP A 20 6.08 -2.28 -12.03
C ASP A 20 4.73 -2.47 -12.71
N THR A 21 4.07 -3.61 -12.47
CA THR A 21 2.77 -3.91 -13.08
C THR A 21 1.68 -3.00 -12.50
N MET A 22 1.11 -2.14 -13.35
CA MET A 22 0.00 -1.26 -12.95
C MET A 22 -1.31 -2.02 -12.80
N PHE A 23 -1.55 -2.99 -13.67
CA PHE A 23 -2.77 -3.78 -13.67
C PHE A 23 -2.50 -5.15 -13.07
N GLN A 24 -2.93 -5.32 -11.84
CA GLN A 24 -2.70 -6.57 -11.10
C GLN A 24 -3.92 -7.47 -11.27
N GLN A 25 -3.86 -8.43 -12.19
CA GLN A 25 -4.93 -9.40 -12.44
C GLN A 25 -4.71 -10.71 -11.67
N GLU A 26 -3.48 -10.99 -11.28
CA GLU A 26 -3.11 -12.19 -10.56
C GLU A 26 -2.81 -11.84 -9.10
N PRO A 27 -2.99 -12.79 -8.16
CA PRO A 27 -2.52 -12.57 -6.80
C PRO A 27 -1.02 -12.27 -6.75
N PHE A 28 -0.59 -11.53 -5.73
CA PHE A 28 0.84 -11.30 -5.53
C PHE A 28 1.57 -12.63 -5.34
N ALA A 29 2.77 -12.73 -5.90
CA ALA A 29 3.56 -13.94 -5.79
C ALA A 29 3.90 -14.25 -4.33
N ASP A 30 3.78 -15.53 -3.94
CA ASP A 30 4.13 -15.97 -2.59
C ASP A 30 5.63 -16.14 -2.39
N SER A 31 6.39 -16.21 -3.48
CA SER A 31 7.83 -16.37 -3.44
C SER A 31 8.45 -15.83 -4.72
N LEU A 32 9.72 -15.49 -4.64
CA LEU A 32 10.50 -15.01 -5.78
C LEU A 32 11.76 -15.86 -5.93
N PRO A 33 12.27 -16.03 -7.16
CA PRO A 33 13.52 -16.79 -7.41
C PRO A 33 14.71 -16.22 -6.64
N THR A 34 14.74 -14.90 -6.46
CA THR A 34 15.77 -14.20 -5.70
C THR A 34 15.09 -13.19 -4.78
N PRO A 35 15.68 -12.87 -3.61
CA PRO A 35 15.12 -11.83 -2.75
C PRO A 35 15.03 -10.49 -3.50
N PRO A 36 13.94 -9.73 -3.36
CA PRO A 36 13.83 -8.43 -4.01
C PRO A 36 14.79 -7.43 -3.36
N LYS A 37 15.29 -6.50 -4.17
CA LYS A 37 16.05 -5.35 -3.67
C LYS A 37 15.09 -4.22 -3.35
N ILE A 38 15.50 -3.31 -2.49
CA ILE A 38 14.65 -2.18 -2.14
C ILE A 38 14.26 -1.36 -3.38
N GLU A 39 15.12 -1.28 -4.38
CA GLU A 39 14.84 -0.57 -5.62
C GLU A 39 13.72 -1.22 -6.44
N ASP A 40 13.44 -2.51 -6.19
CA ASP A 40 12.37 -3.24 -6.87
C ASP A 40 11.03 -3.11 -6.14
N ILE A 41 11.03 -2.59 -4.93
CA ILE A 41 9.83 -2.51 -4.09
C ILE A 41 9.13 -1.18 -4.34
N ARG A 42 7.81 -1.27 -4.58
CA ARG A 42 6.96 -0.11 -4.87
C ARG A 42 5.73 -0.13 -4.01
N ILE A 43 5.19 1.05 -3.73
CA ILE A 43 3.90 1.20 -3.08
C ILE A 43 2.86 1.36 -4.18
N ARG A 44 1.87 0.48 -4.17
CA ARG A 44 0.69 0.58 -5.03
C ARG A 44 -0.44 1.19 -4.22
N TYR A 45 -0.82 2.39 -4.56
CA TYR A 45 -1.91 3.10 -3.92
C TYR A 45 -3.11 3.12 -4.84
N GLU A 46 -4.27 2.75 -4.32
CA GLU A 46 -5.51 2.74 -5.07
C GLU A 46 -6.52 3.68 -4.44
N ARG A 47 -6.98 4.62 -5.24
CA ARG A 47 -8.11 5.47 -4.88
C ARG A 47 -9.35 4.90 -5.55
N GLN A 48 -10.31 4.49 -4.74
CA GLN A 48 -11.51 3.80 -5.18
C GLN A 48 -12.73 4.68 -4.92
N THR A 49 -13.56 4.88 -5.93
CA THR A 49 -14.76 5.69 -5.83
C THR A 49 -15.96 4.87 -6.25
N LEU A 50 -17.00 4.84 -5.40
CA LEU A 50 -18.27 4.18 -5.64
C LEU A 50 -19.34 5.24 -5.77
N ARG A 51 -20.10 5.19 -6.85
CA ARG A 51 -21.16 6.16 -7.10
C ARG A 51 -22.37 5.48 -7.73
N ARG A 52 -23.57 5.84 -7.25
CA ARG A 52 -24.82 5.40 -7.85
C ARG A 52 -25.22 6.35 -8.97
N LEU A 53 -25.51 5.81 -10.15
CA LEU A 53 -25.93 6.60 -11.30
C LEU A 53 -27.41 6.96 -11.18
N PRO A 54 -27.80 8.23 -11.47
CA PRO A 54 -29.17 8.71 -11.19
C PRO A 54 -30.27 8.05 -12.03
N ARG A 55 -30.00 7.73 -13.29
CA ARG A 55 -31.05 7.20 -14.19
C ARG A 55 -31.27 5.70 -14.03
N THR A 56 -30.21 4.95 -13.93
CA THR A 56 -30.29 3.48 -13.92
C THR A 56 -30.25 2.89 -12.53
N GLY A 57 -29.77 3.66 -11.53
CA GLY A 57 -29.50 3.14 -10.20
C GLY A 57 -28.28 2.23 -10.14
N ALA A 58 -27.60 2.03 -11.27
CA ALA A 58 -26.39 1.22 -11.31
C ALA A 58 -25.27 1.85 -10.50
N ILE A 59 -24.41 1.01 -9.93
CA ILE A 59 -23.26 1.48 -9.16
C ILE A 59 -22.03 1.50 -10.07
N MET A 60 -21.38 2.67 -10.15
CA MET A 60 -20.13 2.84 -10.87
C MET A 60 -18.97 2.75 -9.90
N PHE A 61 -18.01 1.87 -10.19
CA PHE A 61 -16.81 1.68 -9.40
C PHE A 61 -15.60 2.14 -10.21
N LEU A 62 -14.94 3.19 -9.73
CA LEU A 62 -13.75 3.73 -10.38
C LEU A 62 -12.54 3.45 -9.50
N VAL A 63 -11.46 3.01 -10.11
CA VAL A 63 -10.20 2.77 -9.43
C VAL A 63 -9.11 3.58 -10.13
N ARG A 64 -8.40 4.39 -9.37
CA ARG A 64 -7.21 5.08 -9.85
C ARG A 64 -6.00 4.53 -9.10
N THR A 65 -5.03 4.04 -9.87
CA THR A 65 -3.84 3.40 -9.33
C THR A 65 -2.63 4.30 -9.49
N TYR A 66 -1.86 4.42 -8.40
CA TYR A 66 -0.58 5.12 -8.39
C TYR A 66 0.49 4.14 -7.95
N LEU A 67 1.63 4.17 -8.63
CA LEU A 67 2.74 3.29 -8.33
C LEU A 67 3.97 4.14 -8.05
N THR A 68 4.49 4.04 -6.82
CA THR A 68 5.59 4.88 -6.35
C THR A 68 6.73 4.00 -5.85
N PRO A 69 7.98 4.25 -6.29
CA PRO A 69 9.12 3.52 -5.72
C PRO A 69 9.20 3.73 -4.21
N MET A 70 9.45 2.66 -3.47
CA MET A 70 9.58 2.74 -2.01
C MET A 70 10.70 3.68 -1.61
N THR A 71 11.79 3.72 -2.39
CA THR A 71 12.94 4.58 -2.12
C THR A 71 12.61 6.07 -2.11
N ASP A 72 11.52 6.50 -2.75
CA ASP A 72 11.09 7.89 -2.71
C ASP A 72 10.77 8.35 -1.27
N LEU A 73 10.42 7.43 -0.38
CA LEU A 73 10.13 7.75 1.01
C LEU A 73 11.36 8.07 1.86
N GLN A 74 12.57 7.90 1.32
CA GLN A 74 13.78 8.23 2.08
C GLN A 74 13.82 9.69 2.53
N HIS A 75 13.13 10.57 1.81
CA HIS A 75 13.06 12.00 2.13
C HIS A 75 11.81 12.35 2.96
N GLU A 76 10.97 11.37 3.27
CA GLU A 76 9.72 11.55 3.99
C GLU A 76 9.68 10.63 5.20
N LYS A 77 10.57 10.88 6.16
CA LYS A 77 10.76 9.98 7.30
C LYS A 77 9.51 9.78 8.15
N ASP A 78 8.68 10.81 8.30
CA ASP A 78 7.43 10.69 9.04
C ASP A 78 6.49 9.68 8.36
N ASN A 79 6.37 9.78 7.05
CA ASN A 79 5.53 8.87 6.27
C ASN A 79 6.10 7.44 6.27
N LEU A 80 7.41 7.31 6.17
CA LEU A 80 8.06 5.99 6.20
C LEU A 80 7.89 5.33 7.57
N TYR A 81 8.05 6.10 8.64
CA TYR A 81 7.85 5.60 10.01
C TYR A 81 6.42 5.09 10.18
N ALA A 82 5.43 5.87 9.75
CA ALA A 82 4.03 5.49 9.84
C ALA A 82 3.71 4.25 9.01
N LEU A 83 4.27 4.17 7.80
CA LEU A 83 4.07 3.02 6.92
C LEU A 83 4.65 1.75 7.53
N ARG A 84 5.87 1.82 8.07
CA ARG A 84 6.51 0.67 8.72
C ARG A 84 5.66 0.17 9.88
N ALA A 85 5.19 1.09 10.73
CA ALA A 85 4.36 0.74 11.88
C ALA A 85 3.04 0.09 11.44
N ALA A 86 2.41 0.61 10.39
CA ALA A 86 1.18 0.04 9.85
C ALA A 86 1.39 -1.36 9.30
N ILE A 87 2.48 -1.58 8.57
CA ILE A 87 2.82 -2.89 7.99
C ILE A 87 3.09 -3.92 9.09
N GLU A 88 3.83 -3.54 10.13
CA GLU A 88 4.13 -4.42 11.26
C GLU A 88 2.86 -4.80 12.03
N ALA A 89 1.86 -3.92 12.04
CA ALA A 89 0.61 -4.13 12.74
C ALA A 89 -0.43 -4.92 11.94
N TRP A 90 -0.15 -5.28 10.69
CA TRP A 90 -1.11 -6.04 9.90
C TRP A 90 -1.48 -7.37 10.57
N PRO A 91 -2.78 -7.73 10.62
CA PRO A 91 -3.17 -9.08 11.01
C PRO A 91 -2.56 -10.12 10.07
N ASP A 92 -2.35 -11.34 10.57
CA ASP A 92 -1.69 -12.41 9.80
C ASP A 92 -2.38 -12.66 8.45
N ALA A 93 -3.70 -12.66 8.41
CA ALA A 93 -4.45 -12.88 7.17
C ALA A 93 -4.16 -11.78 6.14
N MET A 94 -4.09 -10.52 6.58
CA MET A 94 -3.76 -9.40 5.70
C MET A 94 -2.31 -9.44 5.23
N ALA A 95 -1.38 -9.76 6.13
CA ALA A 95 0.02 -9.90 5.81
C ALA A 95 0.24 -10.98 4.74
N LYS A 96 -0.45 -12.10 4.87
CA LYS A 96 -0.40 -13.19 3.90
C LYS A 96 -1.00 -12.77 2.57
N TYR A 97 -2.16 -12.14 2.59
CA TYR A 97 -2.84 -11.66 1.38
C TYR A 97 -1.98 -10.66 0.60
N LYS A 98 -1.30 -9.76 1.31
CA LYS A 98 -0.44 -8.75 0.69
C LYS A 98 1.00 -9.24 0.48
N ALA A 99 1.26 -10.51 0.71
CA ALA A 99 2.56 -11.16 0.49
C ALA A 99 3.72 -10.49 1.22
N ARG A 100 3.49 -10.02 2.47
CA ARG A 100 4.50 -9.32 3.26
C ARG A 100 5.79 -10.12 3.39
N HIS A 101 5.70 -11.43 3.55
CA HIS A 101 6.87 -12.29 3.73
C HIS A 101 7.87 -12.24 2.56
N VAL A 102 7.42 -11.84 1.37
CA VAL A 102 8.27 -11.78 0.18
C VAL A 102 9.25 -10.61 0.24
N TRP A 103 8.83 -9.50 0.84
CA TRP A 103 9.58 -8.24 0.80
C TRP A 103 9.89 -7.64 2.16
N GLU A 104 9.42 -8.24 3.26
CA GLU A 104 9.55 -7.62 4.58
C GLU A 104 10.98 -7.47 5.06
N GLU A 105 11.86 -8.42 4.74
CA GLU A 105 13.25 -8.37 5.17
C GLU A 105 14.02 -7.22 4.51
N PRO A 106 14.06 -7.13 3.16
CA PRO A 106 14.75 -6.00 2.53
C PRO A 106 14.12 -4.65 2.89
N PHE A 107 12.79 -4.60 3.02
CA PHE A 107 12.11 -3.39 3.45
C PHE A 107 12.49 -3.00 4.87
N GLY A 108 12.49 -3.96 5.80
CA GLY A 108 12.85 -3.71 7.19
C GLY A 108 14.28 -3.25 7.35
N ASP A 109 15.21 -3.88 6.62
CA ASP A 109 16.62 -3.49 6.65
C ASP A 109 16.82 -2.06 6.14
N TRP A 110 16.16 -1.72 5.05
CA TRP A 110 16.20 -0.38 4.49
C TRP A 110 15.60 0.65 5.45
N CYS A 111 14.47 0.33 6.10
CA CYS A 111 13.86 1.21 7.08
C CYS A 111 14.82 1.51 8.25
N ARG A 112 15.51 0.50 8.73
CA ARG A 112 16.51 0.69 9.79
C ARG A 112 17.64 1.59 9.33
N GLU A 113 18.09 1.46 8.09
CA GLU A 113 19.13 2.30 7.52
C GLU A 113 18.68 3.77 7.43
N ILE A 114 17.48 4.02 6.92
CA ILE A 114 16.98 5.38 6.72
C ILE A 114 16.51 6.03 8.02
N LEU A 115 15.77 5.29 8.84
CA LEU A 115 15.16 5.84 10.05
C LEU A 115 16.10 5.85 11.26
N GLY A 116 16.92 4.79 11.41
CA GLY A 116 17.75 4.67 12.61
C GLY A 116 16.91 4.81 13.87
N ASP A 117 17.26 5.78 14.71
CA ASP A 117 16.55 6.10 15.95
C ASP A 117 15.48 7.19 15.75
N TYR A 118 15.16 7.53 14.51
CA TYR A 118 14.22 8.59 14.22
C TYR A 118 12.83 8.28 14.76
N VAL A 119 12.23 9.25 15.46
CA VAL A 119 10.85 9.19 15.94
C VAL A 119 10.20 10.51 15.54
N PRO A 120 9.05 10.48 14.84
CA PRO A 120 8.38 11.72 14.45
C PRO A 120 7.96 12.55 15.66
N GLU A 121 7.93 13.85 15.51
CA GLU A 121 7.43 14.75 16.52
C GLU A 121 5.97 14.43 16.85
N GLY A 122 5.65 14.28 18.12
CA GLY A 122 4.30 13.93 18.57
C GLY A 122 3.99 12.45 18.56
N ALA A 123 4.90 11.59 18.08
CA ALA A 123 4.72 10.14 18.17
C ALA A 123 5.07 9.67 19.58
N GLU A 124 4.21 8.84 20.15
CA GLU A 124 4.46 8.21 21.45
C GLU A 124 5.15 6.87 21.24
N GLU A 125 6.08 6.57 22.12
CA GLU A 125 6.79 5.30 22.14
C GLU A 125 5.93 4.17 22.69
#